data_2b265748243f2df66e8d82b80f21bd5d
#
_entry.id   2b265748243f2df66e8d82b80f21bd5d
#
_cell.length_a   1.000
_cell.length_b   1.000
_cell.length_c   1.000
_cell.angle_alpha   90.00
_cell.angle_beta   90.00
_cell.angle_gamma   90.00
#
_symmetry.space_group_name_H-M   'P 1'
#
loop_
_entity.id
_entity.type
_entity.pdbx_description
1 polymer ?
#
loop_
_entity_poly.entity_id
_entity_poly.type
_entity_poly.pdbx_seq_one_letter_code
_entity_poly.pdbx_strand_id
1 'polypeptide(L)'
;MIINKSDIINQINQKIESLTTSDIDFSVKKVISYISRSLYTGKRIEIRGFGTFSLHHYNSRTARNPKTGEHVALEKRSNVHFKPSKELRTRVDNKN
;
A
#
# COMPACT_ATOMS: atom_id res chain seq x y z
N MET A 1 -11.95 7.25 11.60
CA MET A 1 -11.85 5.84 12.00
C MET A 1 -10.75 5.16 11.23
N ILE A 2 -9.90 4.44 11.92
CA ILE A 2 -8.79 3.73 11.29
C ILE A 2 -8.98 2.23 11.51
N ILE A 3 -8.87 1.46 10.43
CA ILE A 3 -8.87 0.01 10.50
C ILE A 3 -7.42 -0.44 10.46
N ASN A 4 -6.97 -1.10 11.51
CA ASN A 4 -5.60 -1.60 11.58
C ASN A 4 -5.55 -3.11 11.28
N LYS A 5 -4.34 -3.67 11.29
CA LYS A 5 -4.12 -5.08 10.97
C LYS A 5 -4.91 -6.02 11.88
N SER A 6 -4.98 -5.73 13.17
CA SER A 6 -5.73 -6.56 14.11
C SER A 6 -7.22 -6.58 13.81
N ASP A 7 -7.76 -5.47 13.34
CA ASP A 7 -9.17 -5.40 12.95
C ASP A 7 -9.45 -6.30 11.74
N ILE A 8 -8.54 -6.31 10.78
CA ILE A 8 -8.66 -7.17 9.60
C ILE A 8 -8.64 -8.64 10.02
N ILE A 9 -7.69 -9.00 10.88
CA ILE A 9 -7.58 -10.37 11.39
C ILE A 9 -8.86 -10.79 12.12
N ASN A 10 -9.40 -9.93 12.96
CA ASN A 10 -10.63 -10.21 13.69
C ASN A 10 -11.83 -10.41 12.77
N GLN A 11 -11.93 -9.60 11.73
CA GLN A 11 -13.01 -9.72 10.76
C GLN A 11 -12.93 -11.04 9.98
N ILE A 12 -11.73 -11.45 9.59
CA ILE A 12 -11.54 -12.71 8.91
C ILE A 12 -11.86 -13.88 9.86
N ASN A 13 -11.43 -13.77 11.11
CA ASN A 13 -11.66 -14.80 12.11
C ASN A 13 -13.17 -15.06 12.33
N GLN A 14 -13.98 -14.01 12.27
CA GLN A 14 -15.43 -14.14 12.40
C GLN A 14 -16.06 -14.85 11.20
N LYS A 15 -15.46 -14.76 10.03
CA LYS A 15 -16.02 -15.29 8.78
C LYS A 15 -15.52 -16.70 8.46
N ILE A 16 -14.36 -17.08 8.97
CA ILE A 16 -13.74 -18.37 8.67
C ILE A 16 -13.58 -19.15 9.97
N GLU A 17 -14.57 -20.00 10.28
CA GLU A 17 -14.60 -20.76 11.53
C GLU A 17 -13.63 -21.92 11.54
N SER A 18 -13.24 -22.43 10.38
CA SER A 18 -12.38 -23.61 10.28
C SER A 18 -10.90 -23.33 10.58
N LEU A 19 -10.51 -22.05 10.70
CA LEU A 19 -9.13 -21.66 10.97
C LEU A 19 -9.01 -21.05 12.35
N THR A 20 -7.88 -21.26 12.99
CA THR A 20 -7.59 -20.64 14.29
C THR A 20 -7.19 -19.19 14.08
N THR A 21 -7.34 -18.38 15.12
CA THR A 21 -6.88 -16.99 15.09
C THR A 21 -5.38 -16.90 14.78
N SER A 22 -4.61 -17.86 15.31
CA SER A 22 -3.17 -17.94 15.06
C SER A 22 -2.86 -18.18 13.59
N ASP A 23 -3.61 -19.06 12.92
CA ASP A 23 -3.42 -19.34 11.49
C ASP A 23 -3.75 -18.11 10.64
N ILE A 24 -4.83 -17.41 10.99
CA ILE A 24 -5.24 -16.20 10.26
C ILE A 24 -4.22 -15.10 10.46
N ASP A 25 -3.75 -14.88 11.68
CA ASP A 25 -2.72 -13.88 11.97
C ASP A 25 -1.44 -14.14 11.16
N PHE A 26 -0.99 -15.39 11.15
CA PHE A 26 0.19 -15.80 10.38
C PHE A 26 0.01 -15.54 8.89
N SER A 27 -1.16 -15.91 8.35
CA SER A 27 -1.46 -15.75 6.92
C SER A 27 -1.52 -14.29 6.51
N VAL A 28 -2.17 -13.43 7.29
CA VAL A 28 -2.25 -12.00 7.02
C VAL A 28 -0.87 -11.37 7.03
N LYS A 29 -0.06 -11.72 8.03
CA LYS A 29 1.32 -11.21 8.13
C LYS A 29 2.16 -11.66 6.94
N LYS A 30 1.98 -12.88 6.46
CA LYS A 30 2.69 -13.42 5.30
C LYS A 30 2.34 -12.65 4.03
N VAL A 31 1.06 -12.38 3.82
CA VAL A 31 0.60 -11.61 2.64
C VAL A 31 1.21 -10.22 2.66
N ILE A 32 1.13 -9.52 3.79
CA ILE A 32 1.67 -8.17 3.92
C ILE A 32 3.18 -8.16 3.71
N SER A 33 3.90 -9.13 4.28
CA SER A 33 5.34 -9.26 4.09
C SER A 33 5.71 -9.52 2.64
N TYR A 34 4.95 -10.36 1.96
CA TYR A 34 5.18 -10.67 0.55
C TYR A 34 5.03 -9.41 -0.32
N ILE A 35 3.96 -8.64 -0.08
CA ILE A 35 3.71 -7.40 -0.80
C ILE A 35 4.86 -6.42 -0.55
N SER A 36 5.24 -6.23 0.72
CA SER A 36 6.32 -5.31 1.08
C SER A 36 7.64 -5.68 0.44
N ARG A 37 8.01 -6.97 0.49
CA ARG A 37 9.27 -7.45 -0.10
C ARG A 37 9.26 -7.33 -1.61
N SER A 38 8.14 -7.64 -2.24
CA SER A 38 8.03 -7.52 -3.70
C SER A 38 8.23 -6.09 -4.17
N LEU A 39 7.61 -5.14 -3.46
CA LEU A 39 7.79 -3.71 -3.76
C LEU A 39 9.22 -3.27 -3.51
N TYR A 40 9.81 -3.73 -2.40
CA TYR A 40 11.20 -3.41 -2.07
C TYR A 40 12.17 -3.85 -3.18
N THR A 41 11.89 -4.98 -3.82
CA THR A 41 12.72 -5.49 -4.92
C THR A 41 12.32 -4.91 -6.29
N GLY A 42 11.43 -3.94 -6.33
CA GLY A 42 11.06 -3.23 -7.55
C GLY A 42 9.97 -3.88 -8.38
N LYS A 43 9.28 -4.86 -7.83
CA LYS A 43 8.20 -5.53 -8.55
C LYS A 43 6.90 -4.74 -8.43
N ARG A 44 6.06 -4.88 -9.44
CA ARG A 44 4.73 -4.32 -9.47
C ARG A 44 3.74 -5.39 -9.04
N ILE A 45 2.79 -5.03 -8.19
CA ILE A 45 1.77 -5.97 -7.70
C ILE A 45 0.42 -5.52 -8.18
N GLU A 46 -0.24 -6.39 -8.92
CA GLU A 46 -1.55 -6.12 -9.48
C GLU A 46 -2.56 -7.08 -8.86
N ILE A 47 -3.57 -6.54 -8.16
CA ILE A 47 -4.64 -7.32 -7.54
C ILE A 47 -5.92 -6.99 -8.29
N ARG A 48 -6.41 -7.97 -9.06
CA ARG A 48 -7.59 -7.79 -9.89
C ARG A 48 -8.79 -7.37 -9.04
N GLY A 49 -9.48 -6.33 -9.48
CA GLY A 49 -10.66 -5.81 -8.78
C GLY A 49 -10.33 -4.90 -7.61
N PHE A 50 -9.05 -4.77 -7.24
CA PHE A 50 -8.63 -3.91 -6.13
C PHE A 50 -7.76 -2.77 -6.61
N GLY A 51 -6.60 -3.07 -7.17
CA GLY A 51 -5.70 -2.04 -7.64
C GLY A 51 -4.29 -2.55 -7.86
N THR A 52 -3.40 -1.60 -8.13
CA THR A 52 -2.00 -1.90 -8.45
C THR A 52 -1.08 -1.10 -7.56
N PHE A 53 -0.12 -1.79 -6.95
CA PHE A 53 0.97 -1.17 -6.18
C PHE A 53 2.22 -1.15 -7.03
N SER A 54 2.92 -0.03 -7.06
CA SER A 54 4.17 0.12 -7.79
C SER A 54 5.06 1.15 -7.09
N LEU A 55 6.33 1.19 -7.48
CA LEU A 55 7.24 2.21 -6.98
C LEU A 55 7.34 3.34 -7.99
N HIS A 56 7.32 4.56 -7.51
CA HIS A 56 7.70 5.74 -8.27
C HIS A 56 9.08 6.18 -7.80
N HIS A 57 10.00 6.31 -8.75
CA HIS A 57 11.37 6.69 -8.48
C HIS A 57 11.56 8.16 -8.83
N TYR A 58 12.19 8.89 -7.92
CA TYR A 58 12.51 10.29 -8.12
C TYR A 58 14.04 10.43 -8.17
N ASN A 59 14.54 10.97 -9.26
CA ASN A 59 15.97 11.23 -9.39
C ASN A 59 16.39 12.38 -8.48
N SER A 60 17.67 12.41 -8.10
CA SER A 60 18.22 13.57 -7.39
C SER A 60 18.10 14.80 -8.27
N ARG A 61 17.78 15.91 -7.67
CA ARG A 61 17.58 17.18 -8.38
C ARG A 61 17.86 18.37 -7.46
N THR A 62 18.00 19.53 -8.05
CA THR A 62 18.10 20.76 -7.31
C THR A 62 16.74 21.48 -7.34
N ALA A 63 16.25 21.87 -6.18
CA ALA A 63 15.02 22.65 -6.05
C ALA A 63 15.35 24.01 -5.45
N ARG A 64 14.50 24.99 -5.68
CA ARG A 64 14.67 26.33 -5.11
C ARG A 64 13.83 26.46 -3.84
N ASN A 65 14.44 26.97 -2.78
CA ASN A 65 13.72 27.29 -1.55
C ASN A 65 12.86 28.54 -1.81
N PRO A 66 11.53 28.47 -1.69
CA PRO A 66 10.66 29.60 -2.00
C PRO A 66 10.83 30.80 -1.07
N LYS A 67 11.39 30.60 0.15
CA LYS A 67 11.59 31.69 1.12
C LYS A 67 12.89 32.43 0.89
N THR A 68 13.97 31.75 0.56
CA THR A 68 15.31 32.32 0.44
C THR A 68 15.80 32.43 -1.00
N GLY A 69 15.20 31.71 -1.92
CA GLY A 69 15.65 31.59 -3.29
C GLY A 69 16.88 30.70 -3.48
N GLU A 70 17.38 30.11 -2.40
CA GLU A 70 18.52 29.21 -2.48
C GLU A 70 18.19 27.89 -3.14
N HIS A 71 19.17 27.31 -3.82
CA HIS A 71 19.03 25.98 -4.41
C HIS A 71 19.29 24.91 -3.35
N VAL A 72 18.39 23.96 -3.25
CA VAL A 72 18.47 22.84 -2.30
C VAL A 72 18.58 21.54 -3.09
N ALA A 73 19.58 20.72 -2.77
CA ALA A 73 19.75 19.40 -3.38
C ALA A 73 18.71 18.45 -2.79
N LEU A 74 17.96 17.77 -3.69
CA LEU A 74 17.01 16.73 -3.31
C LEU A 74 17.60 15.38 -3.69
N GLU A 75 17.65 14.47 -2.73
CA GLU A 75 18.21 13.15 -2.93
C GLU A 75 17.28 12.27 -3.76
N LYS A 76 17.88 11.26 -4.41
CA LYS A 76 17.13 10.21 -5.09
C LYS A 76 16.31 9.42 -4.08
N ARG A 77 15.02 9.20 -4.41
CA ARG A 77 14.12 8.48 -3.52
C ARG A 77 13.07 7.70 -4.30
N SER A 78 12.37 6.79 -3.60
CA SER A 78 11.27 6.02 -4.16
C SER A 78 10.07 6.08 -3.21
N ASN A 79 8.89 6.15 -3.78
CA ASN A 79 7.63 6.13 -3.03
C ASN A 79 6.76 4.99 -3.55
N VAL A 80 5.98 4.42 -2.65
CA VAL A 80 4.95 3.46 -3.04
C VAL A 80 3.76 4.22 -3.61
N HIS A 81 3.33 3.82 -4.79
CA HIS A 81 2.15 4.38 -5.45
C HIS A 81 1.08 3.31 -5.55
N PHE A 82 -0.14 3.65 -5.17
CA PHE A 82 -1.29 2.77 -5.32
C PHE A 82 -2.28 3.38 -6.29
N LYS A 83 -2.60 2.64 -7.35
CA LYS A 83 -3.63 3.02 -8.31
C LYS A 83 -4.83 2.10 -8.11
N PRO A 84 -5.97 2.61 -7.65
CA PRO A 84 -7.17 1.79 -7.48
C PRO A 84 -7.70 1.29 -8.81
N SER A 85 -8.31 0.11 -8.79
CA SER A 85 -9.00 -0.44 -9.96
C SER A 85 -10.26 0.38 -10.25
N LYS A 86 -10.78 0.23 -11.46
CA LYS A 86 -12.05 0.86 -11.83
C LYS A 86 -13.18 0.40 -10.91
N GLU A 87 -13.20 -0.88 -10.58
CA GLU A 87 -14.21 -1.45 -9.68
C GLU A 87 -14.15 -0.82 -8.29
N LEU A 88 -12.95 -0.68 -7.74
CA LEU A 88 -12.78 -0.07 -6.42
C LEU A 88 -13.20 1.40 -6.43
N ARG A 89 -12.80 2.14 -7.46
CA ARG A 89 -13.20 3.56 -7.57
C ARG A 89 -14.70 3.71 -7.67
N THR A 90 -15.36 2.87 -8.47
CA THR A 90 -16.80 2.90 -8.61
C THR A 90 -17.51 2.61 -7.29
N ARG A 91 -17.03 1.63 -6.53
CA ARG A 91 -17.59 1.29 -5.22
C ARG A 91 -17.47 2.44 -4.23
N VAL A 92 -16.34 3.10 -4.21
CA VAL A 92 -16.11 4.24 -3.31
C VAL A 92 -16.99 5.43 -3.71
N ASP A 93 -17.11 5.69 -5.01
CA ASP A 93 -17.93 6.81 -5.52
C ASP A 93 -19.41 6.60 -5.28
N ASN A 94 -19.88 5.35 -5.28
CA ASN A 94 -21.30 4.99 -5.13
C ASN A 94 -21.65 4.50 -3.72
N LYS A 95 -20.92 4.92 -2.73
CA LYS A 95 -21.07 4.43 -1.35
C LYS A 95 -22.32 4.89 -0.63
N ASN A 96 -23.13 5.71 -1.22
CA ASN A 96 -24.37 6.20 -0.60
C ASN A 96 -25.47 5.14 -0.62
#